data_f1be461cf639a9be2540aff14066ba66
#
_entry.id   f1be461cf639a9be2540aff14066ba66
#
_cell.length_a   1.000
_cell.length_b   1.000
_cell.length_c   1.000
_cell.angle_alpha   90.00
_cell.angle_beta   90.00
_cell.angle_gamma   90.00
#
_symmetry.space_group_name_H-M   'P 1'
#
loop_
_entity.id
_entity.type
_entity.pdbx_description
1 polymer ?
#
loop_
_entity_poly.entity_id
_entity_poly.type
_entity_poly.pdbx_seq_one_letter_code
_entity_poly.pdbx_strand_id
1 'polypeptide(L)'
;MNRISLFVTSLVVLASCAGRQTGQTAAPEGFPQAAVPGVLSDPSERLAWLCLHFWDEFTSEDRTPVCDSLHVAGVSRETVEEQFGLFATLLSGTDPRTAAESIVRLYERAAACEERDPASDVFETLAEFAAKYFFDPNSPVRSEECYLPFVERLAESPFVAPDLRQAYAFDASVCRLNRPGTAAADFRFADLEGRVRTLYGIEAPYTLLFFSNPGCEACQGVIGMLQSEEAGVEELVSDGTLAVLNIYIDEDLDAWKAYAARYPEGWHSGYDPDYAIRSDLLYAVRAIPSLYLLDGSKKVVLKDARPEQVLDFLEQLQQNTKT
;
A
#
# COMPACT_ATOMS: atom_id res chain seq x y z
N MET A 1 -93.10 12.45 31.42
CA MET A 1 -91.94 12.83 32.25
C MET A 1 -91.40 11.59 32.94
N ASN A 2 -90.46 10.92 32.42
CA ASN A 2 -89.71 9.88 33.14
C ASN A 2 -88.35 9.74 32.49
N ARG A 3 -87.32 10.08 33.19
CA ARG A 3 -85.91 9.95 32.76
C ARG A 3 -85.47 8.53 33.10
N ILE A 4 -85.07 7.78 32.09
CA ILE A 4 -84.38 6.49 32.23
C ILE A 4 -82.89 6.76 32.14
N SER A 5 -82.19 6.54 33.22
CA SER A 5 -80.74 6.58 33.30
C SER A 5 -80.17 5.24 32.85
N LEU A 6 -79.41 5.26 31.75
CA LEU A 6 -78.62 4.09 31.26
C LEU A 6 -77.24 4.15 31.88
N PHE A 7 -76.91 3.17 32.70
CA PHE A 7 -75.59 2.91 33.20
C PHE A 7 -74.80 2.18 32.05
N VAL A 8 -73.79 2.82 31.46
CA VAL A 8 -72.85 2.17 30.57
C VAL A 8 -71.64 1.76 31.38
N THR A 9 -71.50 0.44 31.57
CA THR A 9 -70.37 -0.17 32.24
C THR A 9 -69.18 -0.20 31.21
N SER A 10 -68.20 0.67 31.38
CA SER A 10 -66.99 0.65 30.57
C SER A 10 -66.07 -0.50 31.03
N LEU A 11 -65.90 -1.47 30.16
CA LEU A 11 -64.88 -2.53 30.26
C LEU A 11 -63.52 -1.99 29.85
N VAL A 12 -62.66 -1.75 30.83
CA VAL A 12 -61.26 -1.35 30.56
C VAL A 12 -60.47 -2.62 30.24
N VAL A 13 -60.19 -2.81 28.93
CA VAL A 13 -59.23 -3.82 28.47
C VAL A 13 -57.85 -3.25 28.72
N LEU A 14 -57.14 -3.76 29.70
CA LEU A 14 -55.70 -3.55 29.88
C LEU A 14 -54.96 -4.31 28.78
N ALA A 15 -54.63 -3.61 27.69
CA ALA A 15 -53.67 -4.08 26.73
C ALA A 15 -52.28 -4.08 27.36
N SER A 16 -51.80 -5.24 27.72
CA SER A 16 -50.42 -5.49 28.12
C SER A 16 -49.54 -5.20 26.92
N CYS A 17 -48.92 -4.03 26.88
CA CYS A 17 -47.82 -3.77 25.99
C CYS A 17 -46.65 -4.64 26.43
N ALA A 18 -46.46 -5.79 25.75
CA ALA A 18 -45.21 -6.50 25.78
C ALA A 18 -44.12 -5.54 25.25
N GLY A 19 -43.31 -5.05 26.17
CA GLY A 19 -42.13 -4.23 25.83
C GLY A 19 -41.28 -4.99 24.85
N ARG A 20 -41.15 -4.44 23.66
CA ARG A 20 -40.10 -4.80 22.74
C ARG A 20 -38.79 -4.55 23.50
N GLN A 21 -38.10 -5.62 23.89
CA GLN A 21 -36.71 -5.50 24.33
C GLN A 21 -35.95 -4.89 23.16
N THR A 22 -35.64 -3.61 23.31
CA THR A 22 -34.57 -2.98 22.49
C THR A 22 -33.32 -3.80 22.80
N GLY A 23 -32.83 -4.52 21.79
CA GLY A 23 -31.61 -5.26 21.92
C GLY A 23 -30.55 -4.31 22.49
N GLN A 24 -29.98 -4.66 23.63
CA GLN A 24 -28.76 -4.06 24.11
C GLN A 24 -27.74 -4.36 23.02
N THR A 25 -27.31 -3.33 22.26
CA THR A 25 -26.11 -3.41 21.48
C THR A 25 -25.00 -3.73 22.46
N ALA A 26 -24.41 -4.92 22.34
CA ALA A 26 -23.24 -5.28 23.12
C ALA A 26 -22.17 -4.18 22.90
N ALA A 27 -21.50 -3.79 23.99
CA ALA A 27 -20.39 -2.84 23.84
C ALA A 27 -19.37 -3.44 22.87
N PRO A 28 -18.76 -2.60 21.98
CA PRO A 28 -17.75 -3.08 21.05
C PRO A 28 -16.62 -3.77 21.80
N GLU A 29 -16.19 -4.92 21.29
CA GLU A 29 -15.05 -5.66 21.83
C GLU A 29 -13.75 -4.94 21.46
N GLY A 30 -12.73 -5.00 22.34
CA GLY A 30 -11.38 -4.61 21.96
C GLY A 30 -10.81 -5.59 20.93
N PHE A 31 -9.84 -5.13 20.12
CA PHE A 31 -9.19 -6.02 19.16
C PHE A 31 -8.43 -7.15 19.87
N PRO A 32 -8.74 -8.41 19.58
CA PRO A 32 -8.07 -9.56 20.20
C PRO A 32 -6.65 -9.70 19.60
N GLN A 33 -5.65 -9.62 20.44
CA GLN A 33 -4.25 -9.69 20.03
C GLN A 33 -3.65 -11.07 20.27
N ALA A 34 -2.85 -11.54 19.32
CA ALA A 34 -2.06 -12.75 19.46
C ALA A 34 -0.97 -12.58 20.53
N ALA A 35 -0.87 -13.54 21.44
CA ALA A 35 0.13 -13.54 22.52
C ALA A 35 1.44 -14.15 22.04
N VAL A 36 2.49 -13.34 21.90
CA VAL A 36 3.82 -13.84 21.50
C VAL A 36 4.35 -14.84 22.54
N PRO A 37 4.73 -16.08 22.13
CA PRO A 37 5.23 -17.09 23.06
C PRO A 37 6.45 -16.61 23.83
N GLY A 38 6.45 -16.79 25.15
CA GLY A 38 7.55 -16.36 26.03
C GLY A 38 8.89 -17.09 25.79
N VAL A 39 8.87 -18.19 25.05
CA VAL A 39 10.07 -18.92 24.64
C VAL A 39 10.87 -18.19 23.54
N LEU A 40 10.22 -17.34 22.76
CA LEU A 40 10.88 -16.52 21.74
C LEU A 40 11.58 -15.35 22.43
N SER A 41 12.90 -15.34 22.42
CA SER A 41 13.72 -14.29 23.04
C SER A 41 14.34 -13.33 22.04
N ASP A 42 14.59 -13.77 20.81
CA ASP A 42 15.13 -12.93 19.73
C ASP A 42 14.08 -11.94 19.23
N PRO A 43 14.39 -10.63 19.13
CA PRO A 43 13.44 -9.62 18.69
C PRO A 43 12.92 -9.86 17.26
N SER A 44 13.76 -10.35 16.35
CA SER A 44 13.39 -10.61 14.95
C SER A 44 12.45 -11.81 14.84
N GLU A 45 12.70 -12.88 15.61
CA GLU A 45 11.81 -14.05 15.70
C GLU A 45 10.46 -13.67 16.31
N ARG A 46 10.46 -12.80 17.33
CA ARG A 46 9.22 -12.29 17.95
C ARG A 46 8.40 -11.46 16.96
N LEU A 47 9.06 -10.59 16.19
CA LEU A 47 8.41 -9.78 15.17
C LEU A 47 7.83 -10.66 14.06
N ALA A 48 8.61 -11.60 13.54
CA ALA A 48 8.17 -12.56 12.52
C ALA A 48 6.96 -13.37 13.00
N TRP A 49 7.01 -13.88 14.22
CA TRP A 49 5.89 -14.62 14.82
C TRP A 49 4.64 -13.72 14.93
N LEU A 50 4.80 -12.50 15.43
CA LEU A 50 3.70 -11.55 15.59
C LEU A 50 3.03 -11.25 14.24
N CYS A 51 3.82 -10.98 13.19
CA CYS A 51 3.28 -10.71 11.86
C CYS A 51 2.52 -11.92 11.30
N LEU A 52 3.06 -13.12 11.44
CA LEU A 52 2.40 -14.36 10.99
C LEU A 52 1.07 -14.63 11.70
N HIS A 53 0.96 -14.30 12.98
CA HIS A 53 -0.18 -14.64 13.83
C HIS A 53 -1.07 -13.45 14.20
N PHE A 54 -0.82 -12.28 13.61
CA PHE A 54 -1.47 -11.03 13.98
C PHE A 54 -3.00 -11.10 13.95
N TRP A 55 -3.55 -11.78 12.95
CA TRP A 55 -4.98 -11.86 12.69
C TRP A 55 -5.65 -13.14 13.22
N ASP A 56 -4.90 -14.07 13.83
CA ASP A 56 -5.40 -15.37 14.21
C ASP A 56 -6.55 -15.29 15.22
N GLU A 57 -6.38 -14.51 16.28
CA GLU A 57 -7.40 -14.34 17.31
C GLU A 57 -8.62 -13.58 16.78
N PHE A 58 -8.42 -12.56 15.96
CA PHE A 58 -9.51 -11.77 15.37
C PHE A 58 -10.38 -12.62 14.43
N THR A 59 -9.81 -13.53 13.68
CA THR A 59 -10.49 -14.41 12.71
C THR A 59 -10.78 -15.81 13.26
N SER A 60 -10.65 -16.02 14.58
CA SER A 60 -10.83 -17.31 15.23
C SER A 60 -12.25 -17.86 15.05
N GLU A 61 -12.37 -19.19 14.87
CA GLU A 61 -13.64 -19.90 14.79
C GLU A 61 -14.40 -19.93 16.13
N ASP A 62 -13.68 -19.77 17.23
CA ASP A 62 -14.29 -19.76 18.57
C ASP A 62 -15.05 -18.47 18.86
N ARG A 63 -14.90 -17.45 18.01
CA ARG A 63 -15.63 -16.19 18.13
C ARG A 63 -16.97 -16.27 17.38
N THR A 64 -18.01 -15.77 18.01
CA THR A 64 -19.35 -15.59 17.43
C THR A 64 -19.75 -14.12 17.50
N PRO A 65 -18.99 -13.22 16.85
CA PRO A 65 -19.25 -11.79 16.97
C PRO A 65 -20.52 -11.37 16.24
N VAL A 66 -21.10 -10.27 16.70
CA VAL A 66 -22.18 -9.61 15.96
C VAL A 66 -21.54 -8.67 14.95
N CYS A 67 -21.83 -8.91 13.66
CA CYS A 67 -21.44 -8.00 12.59
C CYS A 67 -22.58 -7.03 12.29
N ASP A 68 -22.28 -5.77 12.16
CA ASP A 68 -23.16 -4.70 11.69
C ASP A 68 -22.37 -3.64 10.94
N SER A 69 -23.02 -2.62 10.40
CA SER A 69 -22.34 -1.60 9.58
C SER A 69 -21.25 -0.77 10.29
N LEU A 70 -21.13 -0.91 11.61
CA LEU A 70 -20.15 -0.19 12.44
C LEU A 70 -19.06 -1.11 13.01
N HIS A 71 -19.30 -2.42 13.01
CA HIS A 71 -18.43 -3.42 13.63
C HIS A 71 -18.08 -4.54 12.64
N VAL A 72 -16.82 -4.88 12.59
CA VAL A 72 -16.27 -6.00 11.83
C VAL A 72 -15.89 -7.08 12.83
N ALA A 73 -16.51 -8.22 12.76
CA ALA A 73 -16.34 -9.30 13.74
C ALA A 73 -16.44 -8.80 15.21
N GLY A 74 -17.42 -7.93 15.51
CA GLY A 74 -17.69 -7.39 16.85
C GLY A 74 -16.74 -6.28 17.32
N VAL A 75 -15.70 -5.95 16.54
CA VAL A 75 -14.76 -4.86 16.80
C VAL A 75 -15.16 -3.65 15.94
N SER A 76 -14.99 -2.43 16.45
CA SER A 76 -15.27 -1.24 15.64
C SER A 76 -14.38 -1.23 14.39
N ARG A 77 -14.97 -0.84 13.24
CA ARG A 77 -14.23 -0.76 11.97
C ARG A 77 -12.99 0.13 12.08
N GLU A 78 -13.10 1.25 12.83
CA GLU A 78 -11.98 2.16 13.10
C GLU A 78 -10.83 1.43 13.82
N THR A 79 -11.14 0.67 14.88
CA THR A 79 -10.13 -0.13 15.59
C THR A 79 -9.50 -1.19 14.69
N VAL A 80 -10.29 -1.89 13.86
CA VAL A 80 -9.74 -2.87 12.90
C VAL A 80 -8.81 -2.19 11.91
N GLU A 81 -9.16 -0.98 11.42
CA GLU A 81 -8.31 -0.22 10.52
C GLU A 81 -7.01 0.23 11.18
N GLU A 82 -7.05 0.73 12.43
CA GLU A 82 -5.86 1.08 13.21
C GLU A 82 -4.92 -0.13 13.36
N GLN A 83 -5.49 -1.30 13.64
CA GLN A 83 -4.72 -2.53 13.76
C GLN A 83 -4.15 -2.99 12.42
N PHE A 84 -4.86 -2.75 11.32
CA PHE A 84 -4.31 -3.01 9.98
C PHE A 84 -3.11 -2.09 9.68
N GLY A 85 -3.21 -0.81 10.02
CA GLY A 85 -2.09 0.14 9.90
C GLY A 85 -0.87 -0.27 10.73
N LEU A 86 -1.10 -0.75 11.96
CA LEU A 86 -0.04 -1.32 12.81
C LEU A 86 0.59 -2.56 12.16
N PHE A 87 -0.22 -3.50 11.69
CA PHE A 87 0.25 -4.70 10.98
C PHE A 87 1.10 -4.35 9.76
N ALA A 88 0.63 -3.42 8.91
CA ALA A 88 1.37 -2.97 7.74
C ALA A 88 2.73 -2.32 8.12
N THR A 89 2.77 -1.58 9.23
CA THR A 89 4.01 -1.01 9.76
C THR A 89 4.97 -2.09 10.26
N LEU A 90 4.48 -3.09 10.98
CA LEU A 90 5.29 -4.20 11.49
C LEU A 90 5.89 -5.03 10.35
N LEU A 91 5.14 -5.25 9.26
CA LEU A 91 5.64 -5.99 8.09
C LEU A 91 6.87 -5.32 7.47
N SER A 92 6.96 -3.99 7.49
CA SER A 92 8.13 -3.28 6.95
C SER A 92 9.42 -3.54 7.73
N GLY A 93 9.33 -4.03 8.96
CA GLY A 93 10.46 -4.44 9.79
C GLY A 93 10.85 -5.92 9.68
N THR A 94 10.12 -6.71 8.86
CA THR A 94 10.41 -8.14 8.67
C THR A 94 11.17 -8.38 7.36
N ASP A 95 11.74 -9.59 7.21
CA ASP A 95 12.28 -10.01 5.93
C ASP A 95 11.17 -10.22 4.88
N PRO A 96 11.46 -10.09 3.57
CA PRO A 96 10.46 -10.17 2.51
C PRO A 96 9.68 -11.49 2.47
N ARG A 97 10.29 -12.60 2.89
CA ARG A 97 9.63 -13.91 2.93
C ARG A 97 8.58 -13.95 4.04
N THR A 98 8.95 -13.55 5.24
CA THR A 98 8.04 -13.44 6.38
C THR A 98 6.87 -12.50 6.08
N ALA A 99 7.14 -11.35 5.43
CA ALA A 99 6.09 -10.44 5.01
C ALA A 99 5.11 -11.12 4.04
N ALA A 100 5.60 -11.78 3.00
CA ALA A 100 4.76 -12.48 2.02
C ALA A 100 3.95 -13.61 2.66
N GLU A 101 4.56 -14.43 3.52
CA GLU A 101 3.87 -15.51 4.25
C GLU A 101 2.76 -14.96 5.17
N SER A 102 3.00 -13.83 5.83
CA SER A 102 2.01 -13.15 6.69
C SER A 102 0.81 -12.64 5.89
N ILE A 103 1.06 -12.09 4.71
CA ILE A 103 0.00 -11.62 3.79
C ILE A 103 -0.82 -12.79 3.22
N VAL A 104 -0.15 -13.89 2.84
CA VAL A 104 -0.85 -15.12 2.41
C VAL A 104 -1.77 -15.61 3.50
N ARG A 105 -1.27 -15.68 4.73
CA ARG A 105 -2.05 -16.10 5.90
C ARG A 105 -3.22 -15.16 6.18
N LEU A 106 -3.01 -13.84 6.07
CA LEU A 106 -4.10 -12.87 6.19
C LEU A 106 -5.25 -13.18 5.22
N TYR A 107 -4.93 -13.41 3.93
CA TYR A 107 -5.93 -13.78 2.95
C TYR A 107 -6.65 -15.09 3.32
N GLU A 108 -5.91 -16.14 3.66
CA GLU A 108 -6.47 -17.45 4.02
C GLU A 108 -7.42 -17.35 5.21
N ARG A 109 -7.06 -16.55 6.22
CA ARG A 109 -7.90 -16.31 7.39
C ARG A 109 -9.17 -15.52 7.05
N ALA A 110 -9.06 -14.49 6.21
CA ALA A 110 -10.21 -13.73 5.73
C ALA A 110 -11.16 -14.61 4.90
N ALA A 111 -10.62 -15.41 3.98
CA ALA A 111 -11.39 -16.34 3.15
C ALA A 111 -12.11 -17.42 3.99
N ALA A 112 -11.46 -17.92 5.04
CA ALA A 112 -12.10 -18.87 5.96
C ALA A 112 -13.26 -18.24 6.76
N CYS A 113 -13.19 -16.93 7.08
CA CYS A 113 -14.33 -16.21 7.66
C CYS A 113 -15.50 -16.14 6.68
N GLU A 114 -15.25 -15.79 5.43
CA GLU A 114 -16.27 -15.70 4.37
C GLU A 114 -16.91 -17.06 4.07
N GLU A 115 -16.12 -18.13 4.00
CA GLU A 115 -16.64 -19.49 3.78
C GLU A 115 -17.55 -19.95 4.93
N ARG A 116 -17.21 -19.58 6.16
CA ARG A 116 -17.98 -19.94 7.37
C ARG A 116 -19.26 -19.13 7.52
N ASP A 117 -19.21 -17.85 7.25
CA ASP A 117 -20.29 -16.90 7.37
C ASP A 117 -20.28 -15.87 6.23
N PRO A 118 -21.00 -16.15 5.13
CA PRO A 118 -21.09 -15.23 3.98
C PRO A 118 -21.78 -13.89 4.29
N ALA A 119 -22.32 -13.70 5.49
CA ALA A 119 -22.86 -12.43 5.96
C ALA A 119 -21.85 -11.62 6.76
N SER A 120 -20.66 -12.18 6.98
CA SER A 120 -19.53 -11.48 7.57
C SER A 120 -18.93 -10.49 6.56
N ASP A 121 -18.52 -9.33 7.05
CA ASP A 121 -17.84 -8.31 6.22
C ASP A 121 -16.30 -8.30 6.45
N VAL A 122 -15.77 -9.36 7.08
CA VAL A 122 -14.34 -9.48 7.40
C VAL A 122 -13.52 -9.55 6.13
N PHE A 123 -13.93 -10.35 5.14
CA PHE A 123 -13.20 -10.55 3.91
C PHE A 123 -13.08 -9.27 3.09
N GLU A 124 -14.21 -8.58 2.87
CA GLU A 124 -14.26 -7.32 2.13
C GLU A 124 -13.49 -6.22 2.84
N THR A 125 -13.64 -6.14 4.16
CA THR A 125 -12.94 -5.12 4.96
C THR A 125 -11.42 -5.30 4.90
N LEU A 126 -10.92 -6.51 5.06
CA LEU A 126 -9.48 -6.78 4.98
C LEU A 126 -8.94 -6.61 3.56
N ALA A 127 -9.75 -6.93 2.53
CA ALA A 127 -9.40 -6.65 1.12
C ALA A 127 -9.31 -5.14 0.84
N GLU A 128 -10.27 -4.37 1.33
CA GLU A 128 -10.25 -2.89 1.22
C GLU A 128 -9.03 -2.30 1.93
N PHE A 129 -8.71 -2.75 3.13
CA PHE A 129 -7.55 -2.25 3.87
C PHE A 129 -6.24 -2.68 3.23
N ALA A 130 -6.15 -3.89 2.67
CA ALA A 130 -4.96 -4.30 1.91
C ALA A 130 -4.70 -3.36 0.72
N ALA A 131 -5.73 -3.00 -0.04
CA ALA A 131 -5.61 -2.03 -1.13
C ALA A 131 -5.24 -0.63 -0.60
N LYS A 132 -5.92 -0.14 0.45
CA LYS A 132 -5.69 1.18 1.04
C LYS A 132 -4.27 1.34 1.60
N TYR A 133 -3.75 0.33 2.30
CA TYR A 133 -2.47 0.44 2.98
C TYR A 133 -1.28 0.05 2.11
N PHE A 134 -1.42 -0.97 1.25
CA PHE A 134 -0.29 -1.46 0.46
C PHE A 134 -0.28 -0.96 -0.98
N PHE A 135 -1.43 -0.61 -1.56
CA PHE A 135 -1.51 -0.27 -2.98
C PHE A 135 -1.80 1.21 -3.24
N ASP A 136 -2.47 1.94 -2.35
CA ASP A 136 -2.65 3.40 -2.52
C ASP A 136 -1.28 4.09 -2.58
N PRO A 137 -0.98 4.85 -3.66
CA PRO A 137 0.31 5.52 -3.82
C PRO A 137 0.59 6.59 -2.75
N ASN A 138 -0.45 7.07 -2.05
CA ASN A 138 -0.31 8.04 -0.97
C ASN A 138 -0.11 7.38 0.40
N SER A 139 -0.20 6.06 0.49
CA SER A 139 0.00 5.35 1.76
C SER A 139 1.46 5.45 2.22
N PRO A 140 1.71 5.83 3.49
CA PRO A 140 3.06 5.88 4.04
C PRO A 140 3.69 4.50 4.24
N VAL A 141 2.89 3.43 4.14
CA VAL A 141 3.34 2.03 4.27
C VAL A 141 3.09 1.24 2.99
N ARG A 142 2.92 1.95 1.84
CA ARG A 142 2.70 1.28 0.56
C ARG A 142 3.80 0.29 0.24
N SER A 143 3.41 -0.88 -0.25
CA SER A 143 4.32 -1.96 -0.66
C SER A 143 3.62 -2.89 -1.64
N GLU A 144 3.92 -2.76 -2.91
CA GLU A 144 3.36 -3.67 -3.92
C GLU A 144 3.82 -5.12 -3.71
N GLU A 145 4.99 -5.34 -3.09
CA GLU A 145 5.46 -6.67 -2.71
C GLU A 145 4.58 -7.31 -1.62
N CYS A 146 4.04 -6.51 -0.69
CA CYS A 146 3.04 -6.98 0.28
C CYS A 146 1.65 -7.12 -0.37
N TYR A 147 1.27 -6.22 -1.27
CA TYR A 147 -0.05 -6.29 -1.93
C TYR A 147 -0.17 -7.48 -2.89
N LEU A 148 0.88 -7.77 -3.65
CA LEU A 148 0.87 -8.77 -4.72
C LEU A 148 0.36 -10.16 -4.27
N PRO A 149 0.86 -10.81 -3.20
CA PRO A 149 0.38 -12.12 -2.81
C PRO A 149 -1.09 -12.13 -2.34
N PHE A 150 -1.63 -10.99 -1.90
CA PHE A 150 -3.04 -10.83 -1.54
C PHE A 150 -3.92 -10.64 -2.77
N VAL A 151 -3.56 -9.71 -3.65
CA VAL A 151 -4.37 -9.37 -4.84
C VAL A 151 -4.40 -10.49 -5.89
N GLU A 152 -3.33 -11.28 -6.00
CA GLU A 152 -3.32 -12.50 -6.83
C GLU A 152 -4.41 -13.49 -6.40
N ARG A 153 -4.59 -13.65 -5.09
CA ARG A 153 -5.63 -14.51 -4.53
C ARG A 153 -7.03 -13.93 -4.68
N LEU A 154 -7.17 -12.60 -4.55
CA LEU A 154 -8.45 -11.93 -4.85
C LEU A 154 -8.86 -12.13 -6.31
N ALA A 155 -7.92 -12.06 -7.25
CA ALA A 155 -8.18 -12.27 -8.68
C ALA A 155 -8.71 -13.67 -9.01
N GLU A 156 -8.42 -14.66 -8.18
CA GLU A 156 -8.83 -16.05 -8.35
C GLU A 156 -9.93 -16.48 -7.36
N SER A 157 -10.29 -15.61 -6.41
CA SER A 157 -11.21 -15.94 -5.32
C SER A 157 -12.63 -16.22 -5.80
N PRO A 158 -13.27 -17.31 -5.34
CA PRO A 158 -14.68 -17.57 -5.61
C PRO A 158 -15.61 -16.56 -4.91
N PHE A 159 -15.15 -15.90 -3.86
CA PHE A 159 -15.91 -14.91 -3.07
C PHE A 159 -15.97 -13.54 -3.74
N VAL A 160 -15.13 -13.27 -4.74
CA VAL A 160 -15.05 -12.01 -5.47
C VAL A 160 -15.89 -12.10 -6.77
N ALA A 161 -16.66 -11.04 -7.05
CA ALA A 161 -17.43 -10.94 -8.28
C ALA A 161 -16.53 -10.97 -9.54
N PRO A 162 -16.98 -11.56 -10.68
CA PRO A 162 -16.12 -11.77 -11.85
C PRO A 162 -15.51 -10.50 -12.45
N ASP A 163 -16.21 -9.39 -12.43
CA ASP A 163 -15.73 -8.07 -12.87
C ASP A 163 -14.64 -7.51 -11.96
N LEU A 164 -14.78 -7.64 -10.64
CA LEU A 164 -13.75 -7.27 -9.67
C LEU A 164 -12.53 -8.17 -9.77
N ARG A 165 -12.69 -9.46 -10.05
CA ARG A 165 -11.55 -10.37 -10.29
C ARG A 165 -10.67 -9.89 -11.44
N GLN A 166 -11.29 -9.36 -12.52
CA GLN A 166 -10.52 -8.79 -13.63
C GLN A 166 -9.75 -7.55 -13.22
N ALA A 167 -10.32 -6.68 -12.39
CA ALA A 167 -9.63 -5.51 -11.85
C ALA A 167 -8.45 -5.93 -10.96
N TYR A 168 -8.64 -6.88 -10.06
CA TYR A 168 -7.55 -7.43 -9.23
C TYR A 168 -6.47 -8.15 -10.05
N ALA A 169 -6.83 -8.85 -11.13
CA ALA A 169 -5.86 -9.43 -12.04
C ALA A 169 -5.02 -8.36 -12.75
N PHE A 170 -5.62 -7.23 -13.11
CA PHE A 170 -4.90 -6.08 -13.63
C PHE A 170 -3.95 -5.50 -12.59
N ASP A 171 -4.41 -5.25 -11.36
CA ASP A 171 -3.57 -4.75 -10.26
C ASP A 171 -2.39 -5.70 -9.99
N ALA A 172 -2.64 -7.02 -9.97
CA ALA A 172 -1.57 -8.01 -9.83
C ALA A 172 -0.55 -7.91 -10.98
N SER A 173 -1.00 -7.67 -12.22
CA SER A 173 -0.11 -7.46 -13.37
C SER A 173 0.77 -6.23 -13.21
N VAL A 174 0.20 -5.14 -12.69
CA VAL A 174 0.90 -3.89 -12.38
C VAL A 174 1.95 -4.11 -11.28
N CYS A 175 1.60 -4.82 -10.21
CA CYS A 175 2.54 -5.14 -9.13
C CYS A 175 3.71 -6.00 -9.60
N ARG A 176 3.54 -6.82 -10.64
CA ARG A 176 4.62 -7.64 -11.21
C ARG A 176 5.63 -6.86 -12.05
N LEU A 177 5.32 -5.64 -12.48
CA LEU A 177 6.25 -4.82 -13.27
C LEU A 177 7.44 -4.38 -12.42
N ASN A 178 8.63 -4.51 -12.98
CA ASN A 178 9.87 -3.97 -12.38
C ASN A 178 10.03 -4.33 -10.88
N ARG A 179 9.82 -5.59 -10.53
CA ARG A 179 9.95 -6.04 -9.14
C ARG A 179 11.39 -5.97 -8.64
N PRO A 180 11.63 -5.73 -7.36
CA PRO A 180 12.95 -5.82 -6.76
C PRO A 180 13.67 -7.13 -7.14
N GLY A 181 14.93 -7.03 -7.53
CA GLY A 181 15.75 -8.14 -8.02
C GLY A 181 15.55 -8.51 -9.50
N THR A 182 14.56 -7.95 -10.21
CA THR A 182 14.37 -8.16 -11.66
C THR A 182 14.98 -7.02 -12.49
N ALA A 183 15.22 -7.26 -13.77
CA ALA A 183 15.66 -6.22 -14.69
C ALA A 183 14.55 -5.18 -14.87
N ALA A 184 14.89 -3.91 -14.77
CA ALA A 184 13.99 -2.80 -15.07
C ALA A 184 13.67 -2.76 -16.56
N ALA A 185 12.47 -2.37 -16.95
CA ALA A 185 12.15 -2.18 -18.36
C ALA A 185 13.00 -1.05 -18.95
N ASP A 186 13.66 -1.30 -20.08
CA ASP A 186 14.36 -0.25 -20.81
C ASP A 186 13.38 0.63 -21.57
N PHE A 187 13.70 1.91 -21.70
CA PHE A 187 12.89 2.86 -22.47
C PHE A 187 13.78 3.95 -23.06
N ARG A 188 13.27 4.59 -24.10
CA ARG A 188 13.94 5.74 -24.75
C ARG A 188 13.45 7.04 -24.07
N PHE A 189 14.36 7.98 -23.93
CA PHE A 189 14.05 9.34 -23.52
C PHE A 189 14.80 10.35 -24.36
N ALA A 190 14.24 11.53 -24.55
CA ALA A 190 14.88 12.65 -25.23
C ALA A 190 15.24 13.74 -24.23
N ASP A 191 16.47 14.26 -24.29
CA ASP A 191 16.93 15.37 -23.48
C ASP A 191 16.47 16.75 -24.06
N LEU A 192 16.88 17.85 -23.42
CA LEU A 192 16.53 19.21 -23.85
C LEU A 192 17.03 19.54 -25.26
N GLU A 193 18.15 18.96 -25.68
CA GLU A 193 18.73 19.14 -27.01
C GLU A 193 18.12 18.20 -28.07
N GLY A 194 17.15 17.36 -27.65
CA GLY A 194 16.48 16.40 -28.52
C GLY A 194 17.32 15.15 -28.83
N ARG A 195 18.42 14.91 -28.08
CA ARG A 195 19.22 13.69 -28.22
C ARG A 195 18.49 12.54 -27.54
N VAL A 196 18.29 11.46 -28.30
CA VAL A 196 17.62 10.26 -27.78
C VAL A 196 18.63 9.32 -27.15
N ARG A 197 18.34 8.89 -25.94
CA ARG A 197 19.12 7.93 -25.15
C ARG A 197 18.19 6.84 -24.60
N THR A 198 18.75 5.83 -23.94
CA THR A 198 17.97 4.82 -23.23
C THR A 198 18.33 4.79 -21.74
N LEU A 199 17.45 4.25 -20.90
CA LEU A 199 17.76 4.01 -19.49
C LEU A 199 19.02 3.15 -19.35
N TYR A 200 19.16 2.09 -20.17
CA TYR A 200 20.33 1.20 -20.12
C TYR A 200 21.60 1.86 -20.63
N GLY A 201 21.50 2.95 -21.38
CA GLY A 201 22.64 3.78 -21.81
C GLY A 201 23.16 4.74 -20.72
N ILE A 202 22.56 4.77 -19.54
CA ILE A 202 23.06 5.51 -18.37
C ILE A 202 24.02 4.61 -17.61
N GLU A 203 25.31 4.95 -17.64
CA GLU A 203 26.36 4.16 -16.99
C GLU A 203 26.66 4.72 -15.60
N ALA A 204 26.33 3.97 -14.56
CA ALA A 204 26.70 4.23 -13.18
C ALA A 204 26.50 2.95 -12.34
N PRO A 205 27.20 2.77 -11.20
CA PRO A 205 26.95 1.70 -10.23
C PRO A 205 25.51 1.66 -9.74
N TYR A 206 24.89 2.85 -9.57
CA TYR A 206 23.47 2.98 -9.22
C TYR A 206 22.81 4.03 -10.11
N THR A 207 21.52 3.83 -10.41
CA THR A 207 20.69 4.81 -11.11
C THR A 207 19.43 5.07 -10.32
N LEU A 208 19.21 6.31 -9.89
CA LEU A 208 17.95 6.77 -9.33
C LEU A 208 17.07 7.27 -10.48
N LEU A 209 16.08 6.45 -10.87
CA LEU A 209 15.07 6.83 -11.85
C LEU A 209 13.95 7.55 -11.10
N PHE A 210 13.71 8.79 -11.48
CA PHE A 210 12.78 9.70 -10.84
C PHE A 210 11.74 10.22 -11.83
N PHE A 211 10.50 9.76 -11.71
CA PHE A 211 9.39 10.29 -12.47
C PHE A 211 8.84 11.53 -11.78
N SER A 212 8.88 12.67 -12.46
CA SER A 212 8.45 13.95 -11.90
C SER A 212 7.77 14.85 -12.94
N ASN A 213 7.00 15.84 -12.46
CA ASN A 213 6.34 16.81 -13.32
C ASN A 213 6.75 18.25 -12.97
N PRO A 214 6.78 19.17 -13.96
CA PRO A 214 6.89 20.59 -13.70
C PRO A 214 5.77 21.09 -12.77
N GLY A 215 6.15 21.93 -11.80
CA GLY A 215 5.18 22.51 -10.86
C GLY A 215 4.62 21.57 -9.81
N CYS A 216 5.06 20.31 -9.76
CA CYS A 216 4.72 19.36 -8.72
C CYS A 216 5.44 19.72 -7.40
N GLU A 217 4.70 20.17 -6.40
CA GLU A 217 5.24 20.59 -5.09
C GLU A 217 5.91 19.41 -4.36
N ALA A 218 5.29 18.23 -4.38
CA ALA A 218 5.87 17.03 -3.79
C ALA A 218 7.18 16.62 -4.47
N CYS A 219 7.29 16.78 -5.81
CA CYS A 219 8.54 16.54 -6.54
C CYS A 219 9.64 17.51 -6.12
N GLN A 220 9.30 18.78 -5.92
CA GLN A 220 10.24 19.78 -5.42
C GLN A 220 10.72 19.43 -4.00
N GLY A 221 9.82 18.95 -3.15
CA GLY A 221 10.17 18.45 -1.82
C GLY A 221 11.20 17.32 -1.90
N VAL A 222 11.00 16.33 -2.79
CA VAL A 222 11.95 15.24 -3.02
C VAL A 222 13.29 15.75 -3.54
N ILE A 223 13.28 16.67 -4.52
CA ILE A 223 14.51 17.30 -5.04
C ILE A 223 15.27 17.99 -3.88
N GLY A 224 14.56 18.75 -3.03
CA GLY A 224 15.17 19.42 -1.88
C GLY A 224 15.78 18.43 -0.87
N MET A 225 15.13 17.30 -0.62
CA MET A 225 15.68 16.25 0.25
C MET A 225 16.94 15.61 -0.36
N LEU A 226 16.94 15.30 -1.65
CA LEU A 226 18.09 14.72 -2.36
C LEU A 226 19.27 15.71 -2.48
N GLN A 227 19.02 17.02 -2.53
CA GLN A 227 20.04 18.06 -2.58
C GLN A 227 20.54 18.50 -1.20
N SER A 228 19.97 18.01 -0.09
CA SER A 228 20.47 18.35 1.24
C SER A 228 21.90 17.84 1.44
N GLU A 229 22.72 18.60 2.17
CA GLU A 229 24.09 18.19 2.48
C GLU A 229 24.14 16.84 3.22
N GLU A 230 23.13 16.57 4.06
CA GLU A 230 23.00 15.34 4.84
C GLU A 230 22.75 14.12 3.95
N ALA A 231 22.11 14.30 2.78
CA ALA A 231 21.81 13.19 1.85
C ALA A 231 23.06 12.68 1.14
N GLY A 232 24.10 13.51 0.95
CA GLY A 232 25.34 13.15 0.25
C GLY A 232 25.15 12.75 -1.24
N VAL A 233 23.99 13.04 -1.80
CA VAL A 233 23.65 12.68 -3.19
C VAL A 233 24.52 13.42 -4.19
N GLU A 234 24.84 14.70 -3.92
CA GLU A 234 25.72 15.51 -4.78
C GLU A 234 27.12 14.89 -4.88
N GLU A 235 27.68 14.39 -3.79
CA GLU A 235 28.96 13.70 -3.77
C GLU A 235 28.92 12.42 -4.61
N LEU A 236 27.89 11.58 -4.43
CA LEU A 236 27.70 10.33 -5.19
C LEU A 236 27.48 10.58 -6.69
N VAL A 237 26.86 11.70 -7.07
CA VAL A 237 26.67 12.09 -8.46
C VAL A 237 27.99 12.60 -9.05
N SER A 238 28.73 13.41 -8.29
CA SER A 238 30.00 14.00 -8.75
C SER A 238 31.13 12.98 -8.94
N ASP A 239 31.15 11.93 -8.11
CA ASP A 239 32.13 10.84 -8.23
C ASP A 239 31.69 9.72 -9.19
N GLY A 240 30.47 9.81 -9.74
CA GLY A 240 29.90 8.86 -10.71
C GLY A 240 29.34 7.58 -10.10
N THR A 241 29.22 7.48 -8.78
CA THR A 241 28.63 6.33 -8.09
C THR A 241 27.12 6.25 -8.33
N LEU A 242 26.45 7.40 -8.39
CA LEU A 242 25.02 7.52 -8.63
C LEU A 242 24.74 8.38 -9.86
N ALA A 243 23.92 7.89 -10.79
CA ALA A 243 23.28 8.70 -11.80
C ALA A 243 21.82 8.99 -11.38
N VAL A 244 21.40 10.23 -11.40
CA VAL A 244 19.97 10.58 -11.24
C VAL A 244 19.40 10.83 -12.63
N LEU A 245 18.37 10.07 -13.00
CA LEU A 245 17.63 10.20 -14.25
C LEU A 245 16.21 10.66 -13.96
N ASN A 246 15.94 11.92 -14.21
CA ASN A 246 14.61 12.51 -14.06
C ASN A 246 13.84 12.44 -15.37
N ILE A 247 12.67 11.82 -15.38
CA ILE A 247 11.85 11.59 -16.56
C ILE A 247 10.46 12.20 -16.39
N TYR A 248 10.11 13.02 -17.38
CA TYR A 248 8.76 13.55 -17.60
C TYR A 248 7.97 12.62 -18.52
N ILE A 249 6.77 12.26 -18.11
CA ILE A 249 5.94 11.26 -18.81
C ILE A 249 4.55 11.79 -19.23
N ASP A 250 4.29 13.09 -19.05
CA ASP A 250 3.03 13.72 -19.47
C ASP A 250 3.19 14.44 -20.83
N GLU A 251 2.10 15.07 -21.32
CA GLU A 251 2.00 15.56 -22.70
C GLU A 251 2.45 17.01 -22.88
N ASP A 252 2.50 17.83 -21.81
CA ASP A 252 2.84 19.26 -21.90
C ASP A 252 4.35 19.47 -21.97
N LEU A 253 4.92 19.21 -23.16
CA LEU A 253 6.35 19.36 -23.40
C LEU A 253 6.84 20.80 -23.31
N ASP A 254 5.98 21.79 -23.54
CA ASP A 254 6.36 23.20 -23.42
C ASP A 254 6.54 23.58 -21.96
N ALA A 255 5.67 23.12 -21.08
CA ALA A 255 5.83 23.28 -19.63
C ALA A 255 7.10 22.57 -19.14
N TRP A 256 7.36 21.33 -19.61
CA TRP A 256 8.58 20.61 -19.24
C TRP A 256 9.83 21.33 -19.70
N LYS A 257 9.94 21.79 -20.97
CA LYS A 257 11.10 22.51 -21.50
C LYS A 257 11.38 23.80 -20.74
N ALA A 258 10.32 24.52 -20.36
CA ALA A 258 10.45 25.75 -19.57
C ALA A 258 10.96 25.50 -18.15
N TYR A 259 10.72 24.31 -17.61
CA TYR A 259 11.11 23.91 -16.26
C TYR A 259 12.45 23.15 -16.20
N ALA A 260 12.81 22.45 -17.24
CA ALA A 260 13.92 21.46 -17.22
C ALA A 260 15.27 22.04 -16.81
N ALA A 261 15.54 23.32 -17.10
CA ALA A 261 16.75 24.02 -16.67
C ALA A 261 16.84 24.25 -15.13
N ARG A 262 15.77 23.93 -14.39
CA ARG A 262 15.70 24.08 -12.92
C ARG A 262 16.08 22.81 -12.18
N TYR A 263 16.20 21.68 -12.89
CA TYR A 263 16.69 20.46 -12.27
C TYR A 263 18.15 20.60 -11.85
N PRO A 264 18.59 19.89 -10.80
CA PRO A 264 19.96 19.99 -10.31
C PRO A 264 21.01 19.71 -11.40
N GLU A 265 22.11 20.45 -11.37
CA GLU A 265 23.24 20.23 -12.23
C GLU A 265 23.81 18.81 -12.02
N GLY A 266 24.25 18.15 -13.09
CA GLY A 266 24.74 16.77 -13.06
C GLY A 266 23.64 15.69 -13.16
N TRP A 267 22.35 16.06 -13.03
CA TRP A 267 21.28 15.11 -13.27
C TRP A 267 21.00 14.96 -14.77
N HIS A 268 20.66 13.75 -15.18
CA HIS A 268 20.05 13.52 -16.49
C HIS A 268 18.57 13.88 -16.42
N SER A 269 18.11 14.70 -17.36
CA SER A 269 16.69 15.07 -17.47
C SER A 269 16.21 14.81 -18.89
N GLY A 270 15.04 14.21 -19.00
CA GLY A 270 14.44 13.89 -20.29
C GLY A 270 12.93 13.71 -20.21
N TYR A 271 12.33 13.52 -21.35
CA TYR A 271 10.93 13.16 -21.50
C TYR A 271 10.78 11.89 -22.34
N ASP A 272 9.67 11.20 -22.18
CA ASP A 272 9.32 10.02 -22.98
C ASP A 272 8.77 10.47 -24.36
N PRO A 273 9.55 10.39 -25.45
CA PRO A 273 9.12 10.89 -26.75
C PRO A 273 8.08 10.00 -27.44
N ASP A 274 7.99 8.76 -27.01
CA ASP A 274 7.14 7.73 -27.61
C ASP A 274 5.89 7.45 -26.77
N TYR A 275 5.76 8.07 -25.59
CA TYR A 275 4.75 7.79 -24.56
C TYR A 275 4.71 6.32 -24.14
N ALA A 276 5.78 5.57 -24.38
CA ALA A 276 5.87 4.13 -24.16
C ALA A 276 5.77 3.74 -22.68
N ILE A 277 6.26 4.58 -21.76
CA ILE A 277 6.22 4.31 -20.33
C ILE A 277 4.77 4.12 -19.86
N ARG A 278 3.84 4.94 -20.33
CA ARG A 278 2.41 4.85 -19.99
C ARG A 278 1.63 3.95 -20.93
N SER A 279 1.78 4.12 -22.27
CA SER A 279 0.96 3.40 -23.25
C SER A 279 1.24 1.90 -23.27
N ASP A 280 2.50 1.52 -23.10
CA ASP A 280 2.92 0.12 -23.09
C ASP A 280 3.03 -0.44 -21.65
N LEU A 281 2.65 0.40 -20.65
CA LEU A 281 2.70 0.07 -19.23
C LEU A 281 4.08 -0.49 -18.81
N LEU A 282 5.17 0.19 -19.26
CA LEU A 282 6.52 -0.23 -18.90
C LEU A 282 6.81 -0.04 -17.40
N TYR A 283 6.22 1.01 -16.82
CA TYR A 283 6.28 1.32 -15.38
C TYR A 283 4.88 1.68 -14.87
N ALA A 284 4.57 1.23 -13.67
CA ALA A 284 3.34 1.58 -12.97
C ALA A 284 3.51 2.91 -12.21
N VAL A 285 3.55 4.02 -12.93
CA VAL A 285 3.60 5.36 -12.32
C VAL A 285 2.19 5.80 -11.96
N ARG A 286 1.70 5.38 -10.77
CA ARG A 286 0.34 5.66 -10.28
C ARG A 286 0.20 7.03 -9.66
N ALA A 287 1.30 7.58 -9.14
CA ALA A 287 1.39 8.95 -8.64
C ALA A 287 2.78 9.52 -8.91
N ILE A 288 2.90 10.84 -8.89
CA ILE A 288 4.16 11.58 -9.02
C ILE A 288 4.37 12.38 -7.72
N PRO A 289 5.56 12.28 -7.12
CA PRO A 289 6.79 11.61 -7.61
C PRO A 289 6.77 10.10 -7.46
N SER A 290 7.47 9.37 -8.36
CA SER A 290 7.74 7.93 -8.23
C SER A 290 9.24 7.68 -8.40
N LEU A 291 9.83 6.89 -7.52
CA LEU A 291 11.27 6.68 -7.41
C LEU A 291 11.61 5.20 -7.55
N TYR A 292 12.54 4.89 -8.45
CA TYR A 292 13.12 3.56 -8.58
C TYR A 292 14.63 3.64 -8.41
N LEU A 293 15.20 2.80 -7.57
CA LEU A 293 16.66 2.65 -7.49
C LEU A 293 17.07 1.39 -8.21
N LEU A 294 18.02 1.52 -9.12
CA LEU A 294 18.54 0.44 -9.95
C LEU A 294 20.03 0.24 -9.67
N ASP A 295 20.51 -1.01 -9.72
CA ASP A 295 21.94 -1.31 -9.70
C ASP A 295 22.62 -1.09 -11.06
N GLY A 296 23.93 -1.29 -11.13
CA GLY A 296 24.72 -1.11 -12.37
C GLY A 296 24.32 -2.05 -13.52
N SER A 297 23.64 -3.16 -13.23
CA SER A 297 23.08 -4.07 -14.22
C SER A 297 21.63 -3.74 -14.59
N LYS A 298 21.11 -2.63 -14.08
CA LYS A 298 19.71 -2.18 -14.19
C LYS A 298 18.71 -3.13 -13.56
N LYS A 299 19.11 -3.89 -12.55
CA LYS A 299 18.14 -4.57 -11.69
C LYS A 299 17.54 -3.59 -10.70
N VAL A 300 16.26 -3.74 -10.46
CA VAL A 300 15.53 -2.93 -9.48
C VAL A 300 15.99 -3.30 -8.07
N VAL A 301 16.49 -2.33 -7.34
CA VAL A 301 16.82 -2.42 -5.91
C VAL A 301 15.64 -1.96 -5.08
N LEU A 302 15.07 -0.79 -5.42
CA LEU A 302 13.88 -0.23 -4.80
C LEU A 302 12.87 0.14 -5.87
N LYS A 303 11.59 -0.24 -5.67
CA LYS A 303 10.46 0.04 -6.56
C LYS A 303 9.48 0.99 -5.91
N ASP A 304 9.09 2.06 -6.63
CA ASP A 304 8.13 3.09 -6.19
C ASP A 304 8.37 3.50 -4.72
N ALA A 305 9.67 3.68 -4.41
CA ALA A 305 10.14 3.87 -3.05
C ALA A 305 9.80 5.27 -2.53
N ARG A 306 9.63 5.36 -1.22
CA ARG A 306 9.59 6.66 -0.55
C ARG A 306 10.98 7.30 -0.55
N PRO A 307 11.08 8.64 -0.57
CA PRO A 307 12.36 9.33 -0.56
C PRO A 307 13.27 8.88 0.59
N GLU A 308 12.71 8.66 1.78
CA GLU A 308 13.45 8.23 2.97
C GLU A 308 14.12 6.86 2.74
N GLN A 309 13.43 5.91 2.10
CA GLN A 309 14.01 4.60 1.80
C GLN A 309 15.19 4.69 0.82
N VAL A 310 15.11 5.61 -0.14
CA VAL A 310 16.22 5.89 -1.06
C VAL A 310 17.41 6.48 -0.30
N LEU A 311 17.15 7.47 0.57
CA LEU A 311 18.19 8.11 1.39
C LEU A 311 18.86 7.13 2.34
N ASP A 312 18.07 6.32 3.05
CA ASP A 312 18.59 5.26 3.94
C ASP A 312 19.53 4.29 3.21
N PHE A 313 19.16 3.90 1.98
CA PHE A 313 20.01 3.04 1.14
C PHE A 313 21.30 3.74 0.75
N LEU A 314 21.23 5.00 0.30
CA LEU A 314 22.41 5.77 -0.13
C LEU A 314 23.35 6.07 1.04
N GLU A 315 22.83 6.32 2.23
CA GLU A 315 23.64 6.47 3.45
C GLU A 315 24.42 5.18 3.79
N GLN A 316 23.75 4.03 3.75
CA GLN A 316 24.39 2.73 3.95
C GLN A 316 25.49 2.47 2.91
N LEU A 317 25.27 2.87 1.66
CA LEU A 317 26.25 2.74 0.59
C LEU A 317 27.50 3.58 0.89
N GLN A 318 27.34 4.83 1.32
CA GLN A 318 28.44 5.71 1.70
C GLN A 318 29.25 5.19 2.89
N GLN A 319 28.56 4.64 3.92
CA GLN A 319 29.21 4.05 5.08
C GLN A 319 30.09 2.85 4.70
N ASN A 320 29.60 1.99 3.80
CA ASN A 320 30.33 0.81 3.32
C ASN A 320 31.55 1.15 2.42
N THR A 321 31.52 2.31 1.75
CA THR A 321 32.63 2.74 0.88
C THR A 321 33.77 3.39 1.68
N LYS A 322 33.48 3.90 2.87
CA LYS A 322 34.47 4.54 3.78
C LYS A 322 35.21 3.54 4.68
N THR A 323 34.87 2.25 4.64
CA THR A 323 35.48 1.15 5.43
C THR A 323 36.41 0.32 4.58
#